data_9069b6f7eb0e612dc5ffcfe8951de084
#
_entry.id   9069b6f7eb0e612dc5ffcfe8951de084
#
_cell.length_a   1.000
_cell.length_b   1.000
_cell.length_c   1.000
_cell.angle_alpha   90.00
_cell.angle_beta   90.00
_cell.angle_gamma   90.00
#
_symmetry.space_group_name_H-M   'P 1'
#
loop_
_entity.id
_entity.type
_entity.pdbx_description
1 polymer ?
#
loop_
_entity_poly.entity_id
_entity_poly.type
_entity_poly.pdbx_seq_one_letter_code
_entity_poly.pdbx_strand_id
1 'polypeptide(L)'
;MHSLLINVETEKHLSILHLNTRSLPGNFDKVTNLLSTLNFNFSMIGISETWLKDASHSCDIPGYNCIHEPRRSRSGGGVGLYLNQDLQFKCRPEICFSDSCAESLFVEIIRQKERNIIVGVIYRPPEKNVREFCEELDRLLMTISVNNKLCVLFGDWNLDVMKHDRHSSTAEFLDIMYSKMFFPLITRPTRVTSHTATLLDNIFINSLDSFCASGVLFSDASDHLPVFTFLSEKMNVEDKKTRITYREKSAINMARFRTKLQQHSWENISDDNPCNVYSNFLEAFSSVYNNCFPIKKVTTKKTVIMKPWLTKGLLRENVPEYRVKSQKCGTC
;
A
#
# COMPACT_ATOMS: atom_id res chain seq x y z
N MET A 1 6.39 -10.42 -14.06
CA MET A 1 5.82 -9.78 -12.87
C MET A 1 4.51 -10.43 -12.43
N HIS A 2 3.53 -10.64 -13.30
CA HIS A 2 2.28 -11.34 -12.96
C HIS A 2 2.50 -12.73 -12.31
N SER A 3 3.52 -13.48 -12.70
CA SER A 3 3.82 -14.82 -12.17
C SER A 3 4.41 -14.82 -10.75
N LEU A 4 5.12 -13.77 -10.33
CA LEU A 4 5.65 -13.65 -8.96
C LEU A 4 4.56 -13.25 -7.96
N LEU A 5 3.59 -12.44 -8.38
CA LEU A 5 2.48 -12.00 -7.52
C LEU A 5 1.41 -13.08 -7.32
N ILE A 6 1.31 -14.06 -8.24
CA ILE A 6 0.31 -15.14 -8.19
C ILE A 6 0.64 -16.23 -7.15
N ASN A 7 1.92 -16.44 -6.83
CA ASN A 7 2.35 -17.50 -5.91
C ASN A 7 2.52 -17.04 -4.44
N VAL A 8 2.45 -15.75 -4.15
CA VAL A 8 2.44 -15.25 -2.77
C VAL A 8 0.99 -15.27 -2.32
N GLU A 9 0.65 -16.06 -1.30
CA GLU A 9 -0.65 -15.95 -0.61
C GLU A 9 -0.73 -14.55 0.00
N THR A 10 -1.18 -13.59 -0.80
CA THR A 10 -1.06 -12.15 -0.60
C THR A 10 -1.80 -11.63 0.63
N GLU A 11 -2.70 -12.43 1.19
CA GLU A 11 -3.50 -12.05 2.36
C GLU A 11 -2.76 -12.25 3.71
N LYS A 12 -1.57 -12.87 3.70
CA LYS A 12 -0.85 -13.25 4.92
C LYS A 12 0.53 -12.59 5.09
N HIS A 13 0.99 -11.85 4.09
CA HIS A 13 2.34 -11.28 4.06
C HIS A 13 2.31 -9.76 4.20
N LEU A 14 3.30 -9.23 4.92
CA LEU A 14 3.55 -7.79 4.93
C LEU A 14 4.15 -7.39 3.58
N SER A 15 3.49 -6.51 2.86
CA SER A 15 3.92 -6.01 1.56
C SER A 15 4.14 -4.51 1.59
N ILE A 16 5.29 -4.07 1.11
CA ILE A 16 5.70 -2.66 1.12
C ILE A 16 6.06 -2.24 -0.30
N LEU A 17 5.56 -1.08 -0.70
CA LEU A 17 5.93 -0.38 -1.92
C LEU A 17 6.51 0.98 -1.54
N HIS A 18 7.59 1.41 -2.18
CA HIS A 18 8.14 2.76 -2.05
C HIS A 18 8.25 3.43 -3.43
N LEU A 19 7.92 4.71 -3.47
CA LEU A 19 8.05 5.59 -4.63
C LEU A 19 8.64 6.93 -4.21
N ASN A 20 9.68 7.42 -4.92
CA ASN A 20 9.97 8.84 -4.95
C ASN A 20 9.11 9.46 -6.07
N THR A 21 8.21 10.39 -5.72
CA THR A 21 7.21 10.92 -6.68
C THR A 21 7.58 12.26 -7.28
N ARG A 22 8.59 12.96 -6.74
CA ARG A 22 8.95 14.34 -7.15
C ARG A 22 7.72 15.23 -7.36
N SER A 23 6.90 15.33 -6.36
CA SER A 23 5.56 15.94 -6.28
C SER A 23 4.44 14.92 -6.40
N LEU A 24 3.91 14.53 -5.26
CA LEU A 24 2.74 13.64 -5.22
C LEU A 24 1.51 14.26 -5.89
N PRO A 25 1.13 15.54 -5.65
CA PRO A 25 -0.01 16.13 -6.35
C PRO A 25 0.17 16.19 -7.87
N GLY A 26 1.40 16.46 -8.33
CA GLY A 26 1.70 16.55 -9.76
C GLY A 26 1.71 15.21 -10.50
N ASN A 27 1.97 14.12 -9.79
CA ASN A 27 2.08 12.77 -10.35
C ASN A 27 1.04 11.78 -9.78
N PHE A 28 0.02 12.27 -9.07
CA PHE A 28 -0.95 11.43 -8.37
C PHE A 28 -1.70 10.49 -9.31
N ASP A 29 -2.10 10.96 -10.49
CA ASP A 29 -2.76 10.13 -11.50
C ASP A 29 -1.88 8.98 -11.98
N LYS A 30 -0.57 9.21 -12.11
CA LYS A 30 0.38 8.17 -12.50
C LYS A 30 0.58 7.14 -11.38
N VAL A 31 0.63 7.60 -10.12
CA VAL A 31 0.71 6.72 -8.94
C VAL A 31 -0.54 5.84 -8.85
N THR A 32 -1.74 6.42 -8.96
CA THR A 32 -3.00 5.67 -8.89
C THR A 32 -3.16 4.72 -10.07
N ASN A 33 -2.72 5.12 -11.27
CA ASN A 33 -2.71 4.25 -12.45
C ASN A 33 -1.74 3.06 -12.29
N LEU A 34 -0.54 3.31 -11.72
CA LEU A 34 0.39 2.22 -11.38
C LEU A 34 -0.27 1.22 -10.43
N LEU A 35 -0.86 1.69 -9.33
CA LEU A 35 -1.52 0.83 -8.33
C LEU A 35 -2.68 0.03 -8.95
N SER A 36 -3.48 0.67 -9.81
CA SER A 36 -4.57 0.02 -10.55
C SER A 36 -4.05 -1.07 -11.50
N THR A 37 -2.94 -0.79 -12.19
CA THR A 37 -2.31 -1.73 -13.13
C THR A 37 -1.71 -2.92 -12.41
N LEU A 38 -1.11 -2.72 -11.24
CA LEU A 38 -0.59 -3.79 -10.40
C LEU A 38 -1.71 -4.69 -9.87
N ASN A 39 -2.92 -4.15 -9.72
CA ASN A 39 -4.09 -4.85 -9.18
C ASN A 39 -3.75 -5.60 -7.88
N PHE A 40 -2.98 -4.95 -7.02
CA PHE A 40 -2.46 -5.52 -5.79
C PHE A 40 -2.58 -4.50 -4.65
N ASN A 41 -3.12 -4.91 -3.51
CA ASN A 41 -3.26 -4.06 -2.34
C ASN A 41 -2.05 -4.28 -1.41
N PHE A 42 -1.07 -3.39 -1.50
CA PHE A 42 0.07 -3.40 -0.59
C PHE A 42 -0.40 -3.15 0.85
N SER A 43 0.29 -3.74 1.81
CA SER A 43 0.07 -3.43 3.22
C SER A 43 0.43 -1.97 3.53
N MET A 44 1.49 -1.48 2.90
CA MET A 44 1.98 -0.11 3.04
C MET A 44 2.56 0.43 1.74
N ILE A 45 2.37 1.74 1.52
CA ILE A 45 2.98 2.47 0.40
C ILE A 45 3.67 3.69 0.99
N GLY A 46 4.98 3.74 0.87
CA GLY A 46 5.78 4.89 1.28
C GLY A 46 6.12 5.80 0.12
N ILE A 47 6.03 7.08 0.36
CA ILE A 47 6.30 8.11 -0.63
C ILE A 47 7.41 9.01 -0.11
N SER A 48 8.43 9.27 -0.91
CA SER A 48 9.36 10.38 -0.73
C SER A 48 9.15 11.45 -1.77
N GLU A 49 9.59 12.67 -1.47
CA GLU A 49 9.33 13.88 -2.24
C GLU A 49 7.84 14.12 -2.50
N THR A 50 7.03 14.09 -1.44
CA THR A 50 5.59 14.34 -1.55
C THR A 50 5.26 15.74 -2.03
N TRP A 51 6.08 16.75 -1.70
CA TRP A 51 5.88 18.18 -1.94
C TRP A 51 4.55 18.72 -1.41
N LEU A 52 3.95 18.02 -0.45
CA LEU A 52 2.76 18.50 0.25
C LEU A 52 3.16 19.65 1.17
N LYS A 53 2.34 20.70 1.21
CA LYS A 53 2.58 21.89 2.06
C LYS A 53 1.82 21.79 3.37
N ASP A 54 0.65 21.17 3.34
CA ASP A 54 -0.23 20.99 4.48
C ASP A 54 -1.13 19.75 4.29
N ALA A 55 -1.94 19.45 5.31
CA ALA A 55 -2.88 18.33 5.31
C ALA A 55 -4.08 18.51 4.35
N SER A 56 -4.23 19.68 3.72
CA SER A 56 -5.40 20.01 2.92
C SER A 56 -5.36 19.49 1.49
N HIS A 57 -4.22 18.95 1.04
CA HIS A 57 -4.10 18.38 -0.29
C HIS A 57 -4.56 16.93 -0.27
N SER A 58 -5.75 16.67 -0.79
CA SER A 58 -6.37 15.36 -0.89
C SER A 58 -5.70 14.51 -1.98
N CYS A 59 -4.64 13.80 -1.60
CA CYS A 59 -4.09 12.71 -2.40
C CYS A 59 -4.50 11.38 -1.76
N ASP A 60 -5.80 11.16 -1.56
CA ASP A 60 -6.31 9.99 -0.88
C ASP A 60 -6.33 8.77 -1.80
N ILE A 61 -5.74 7.67 -1.34
CA ILE A 61 -5.82 6.37 -2.01
C ILE A 61 -6.91 5.55 -1.31
N PRO A 62 -7.98 5.14 -2.03
CA PRO A 62 -9.05 4.35 -1.44
C PRO A 62 -8.53 3.07 -0.77
N GLY A 63 -8.98 2.79 0.45
CA GLY A 63 -8.54 1.63 1.23
C GLY A 63 -7.29 1.86 2.08
N TYR A 64 -6.77 3.08 2.12
CA TYR A 64 -5.59 3.45 2.92
C TYR A 64 -5.87 4.61 3.87
N ASN A 65 -5.21 4.58 5.02
CA ASN A 65 -5.03 5.72 5.90
C ASN A 65 -3.72 6.41 5.50
N CYS A 66 -3.74 7.72 5.30
CA CYS A 66 -2.56 8.49 4.93
C CYS A 66 -2.00 9.25 6.14
N ILE A 67 -0.69 9.17 6.33
CA ILE A 67 0.08 10.00 7.24
C ILE A 67 1.20 10.65 6.43
N HIS A 68 1.46 11.92 6.63
CA HIS A 68 2.56 12.60 5.94
C HIS A 68 3.24 13.61 6.88
N GLU A 69 4.53 13.81 6.62
CA GLU A 69 5.35 14.86 7.25
C GLU A 69 5.89 15.76 6.13
N PRO A 70 5.32 16.98 6.00
CA PRO A 70 5.76 17.91 4.98
C PRO A 70 7.10 18.54 5.37
N ARG A 71 7.93 18.89 4.39
CA ARG A 71 9.09 19.74 4.62
C ARG A 71 8.64 21.14 5.00
N ARG A 72 9.13 21.67 6.12
CA ARG A 72 8.74 22.98 6.66
C ARG A 72 9.64 24.12 6.18
N SER A 73 10.89 23.82 5.83
CA SER A 73 11.92 24.85 5.60
C SER A 73 11.91 25.46 4.20
N ARG A 74 11.45 24.71 3.18
CA ARG A 74 11.41 25.16 1.76
C ARG A 74 10.46 24.27 0.95
N SER A 75 10.17 24.67 -0.29
CA SER A 75 9.38 23.85 -1.20
C SER A 75 10.15 22.57 -1.61
N GLY A 76 9.41 21.52 -1.94
CA GLY A 76 9.94 20.20 -2.27
C GLY A 76 10.15 19.33 -1.02
N GLY A 77 10.54 18.07 -1.22
CA GLY A 77 10.72 17.09 -0.14
C GLY A 77 9.42 16.62 0.50
N GLY A 78 9.48 16.22 1.76
CA GLY A 78 8.38 15.61 2.49
C GLY A 78 8.29 14.09 2.28
N VAL A 79 7.81 13.39 3.30
CA VAL A 79 7.56 11.95 3.28
C VAL A 79 6.11 11.66 3.61
N GLY A 80 5.59 10.56 3.06
CA GLY A 80 4.24 10.09 3.31
C GLY A 80 4.17 8.58 3.43
N LEU A 81 3.21 8.10 4.19
CA LEU A 81 2.97 6.68 4.39
C LEU A 81 1.46 6.40 4.31
N TYR A 82 1.09 5.61 3.32
CA TYR A 82 -0.25 5.05 3.18
C TYR A 82 -0.27 3.66 3.82
N LEU A 83 -1.13 3.47 4.79
CA LEU A 83 -1.30 2.23 5.56
C LEU A 83 -2.65 1.63 5.21
N ASN A 84 -2.68 0.38 4.80
CA ASN A 84 -3.95 -0.31 4.55
C ASN A 84 -4.87 -0.17 5.76
N GLN A 85 -6.15 0.13 5.53
CA GLN A 85 -7.14 0.42 6.58
C GLN A 85 -7.32 -0.72 7.60
N ASP A 86 -6.94 -1.94 7.23
CA ASP A 86 -7.02 -3.11 8.11
C ASP A 86 -5.83 -3.22 9.07
N LEU A 87 -4.79 -2.39 8.91
CA LEU A 87 -3.63 -2.36 9.79
C LEU A 87 -3.89 -1.51 11.03
N GLN A 88 -3.57 -2.08 12.19
CA GLN A 88 -3.49 -1.33 13.44
C GLN A 88 -2.05 -0.81 13.63
N PHE A 89 -1.91 0.46 13.85
CA PHE A 89 -0.59 1.09 14.01
C PHE A 89 -0.64 2.26 14.99
N LYS A 90 0.54 2.67 15.45
CA LYS A 90 0.75 3.95 16.15
C LYS A 90 1.92 4.69 15.53
N CYS A 91 1.83 6.01 15.50
CA CYS A 91 2.94 6.87 15.11
C CYS A 91 4.04 6.84 16.18
N ARG A 92 5.29 6.95 15.75
CA ARG A 92 6.49 6.94 16.60
C ARG A 92 7.31 8.23 16.37
N PRO A 93 6.75 9.40 16.73
CA PRO A 93 7.41 10.69 16.49
C PRO A 93 8.73 10.85 17.25
N GLU A 94 8.96 10.07 18.31
CA GLU A 94 10.21 10.02 19.05
C GLU A 94 11.35 9.30 18.30
N ILE A 95 11.03 8.58 17.21
CA ILE A 95 12.01 7.99 16.31
C ILE A 95 11.98 8.83 15.04
N CYS A 96 12.81 9.86 14.94
CA CYS A 96 12.87 10.71 13.75
C CYS A 96 14.28 11.26 13.57
N PHE A 97 14.59 11.62 12.33
CA PHE A 97 15.76 12.45 12.03
C PHE A 97 15.45 13.92 12.33
N SER A 98 16.51 14.71 12.60
CA SER A 98 16.39 16.15 12.59
C SER A 98 16.13 16.66 11.17
N ASP A 99 15.37 17.74 11.04
CA ASP A 99 15.08 18.40 9.75
C ASP A 99 16.35 18.85 9.01
N SER A 100 17.48 18.95 9.72
CA SER A 100 18.77 19.29 9.12
C SER A 100 19.39 18.12 8.34
N CYS A 101 19.09 16.87 8.71
CA CYS A 101 19.72 15.67 8.14
C CYS A 101 18.84 14.95 7.12
N ALA A 102 17.63 14.59 7.52
CA ALA A 102 16.71 13.84 6.68
C ALA A 102 15.25 14.09 7.09
N GLU A 103 14.34 13.75 6.20
CA GLU A 103 12.90 13.73 6.46
C GLU A 103 12.49 12.29 6.70
N SER A 104 11.73 12.05 7.76
CA SER A 104 11.38 10.70 8.13
C SER A 104 10.03 10.61 8.83
N LEU A 105 9.37 9.47 8.69
CA LEU A 105 8.14 9.15 9.36
C LEU A 105 8.18 7.69 9.81
N PHE A 106 7.95 7.46 11.12
CA PHE A 106 7.99 6.15 11.71
C PHE A 106 6.65 5.74 12.29
N VAL A 107 6.29 4.50 12.07
CA VAL A 107 5.12 3.86 12.67
C VAL A 107 5.49 2.51 13.27
N GLU A 108 4.73 2.10 14.25
CA GLU A 108 4.79 0.75 14.82
C GLU A 108 3.49 0.02 14.47
N ILE A 109 3.60 -1.06 13.71
CA ILE A 109 2.49 -1.93 13.36
C ILE A 109 2.18 -2.84 14.55
N ILE A 110 0.95 -2.79 15.03
CA ILE A 110 0.51 -3.55 16.20
C ILE A 110 0.03 -4.93 15.77
N ARG A 111 0.59 -5.97 16.39
CA ARG A 111 0.20 -7.37 16.15
C ARG A 111 -0.26 -8.03 17.44
N GLN A 112 -1.38 -8.76 17.40
CA GLN A 112 -1.99 -9.30 18.62
C GLN A 112 -1.22 -10.47 19.25
N LYS A 113 -0.55 -11.31 18.44
CA LYS A 113 0.07 -12.56 18.90
C LYS A 113 1.57 -12.63 18.64
N GLU A 114 2.13 -11.60 18.04
CA GLU A 114 3.53 -11.54 17.64
C GLU A 114 4.12 -10.18 18.02
N ARG A 115 5.44 -10.05 17.94
CA ARG A 115 6.10 -8.76 18.20
C ARG A 115 5.70 -7.74 17.15
N ASN A 116 5.45 -6.52 17.58
CA ASN A 116 5.17 -5.40 16.69
C ASN A 116 6.35 -5.17 15.73
N ILE A 117 6.05 -4.55 14.59
CA ILE A 117 7.04 -4.22 13.56
C ILE A 117 7.21 -2.70 13.51
N ILE A 118 8.46 -2.23 13.53
CA ILE A 118 8.78 -0.82 13.30
C ILE A 118 8.99 -0.62 11.80
N VAL A 119 8.35 0.41 11.26
CA VAL A 119 8.46 0.76 9.85
C VAL A 119 8.79 2.23 9.73
N GLY A 120 9.82 2.56 8.95
CA GLY A 120 10.25 3.93 8.70
C GLY A 120 10.38 4.24 7.22
N VAL A 121 9.75 5.34 6.76
CA VAL A 121 10.02 5.94 5.45
C VAL A 121 10.96 7.12 5.64
N ILE A 122 12.03 7.17 4.83
CA ILE A 122 13.13 8.13 4.98
C ILE A 122 13.45 8.74 3.62
N TYR A 123 13.58 10.06 3.62
CA TYR A 123 14.11 10.80 2.48
C TYR A 123 15.30 11.65 2.91
N ARG A 124 16.50 11.33 2.40
CA ARG A 124 17.68 12.15 2.60
C ARG A 124 17.88 13.08 1.40
N PRO A 125 17.68 14.37 1.54
CA PRO A 125 17.95 15.32 0.46
C PRO A 125 19.43 15.26 0.02
N PRO A 126 19.72 15.35 -1.29
CA PRO A 126 21.08 15.16 -1.80
C PRO A 126 22.08 16.24 -1.31
N GLU A 127 21.60 17.44 -1.02
CA GLU A 127 22.42 18.56 -0.56
C GLU A 127 22.77 18.50 0.95
N LYS A 128 22.17 17.57 1.72
CA LYS A 128 22.45 17.44 3.15
C LYS A 128 23.78 16.74 3.40
N ASN A 129 24.44 17.17 4.50
CA ASN A 129 25.73 16.61 4.91
C ASN A 129 25.61 15.10 5.20
N VAL A 130 26.36 14.29 4.49
CA VAL A 130 26.29 12.82 4.64
C VAL A 130 26.84 12.36 5.99
N ARG A 131 27.90 13.00 6.48
CA ARG A 131 28.51 12.64 7.77
C ARG A 131 27.55 12.89 8.95
N GLU A 132 26.91 14.06 8.99
CA GLU A 132 25.92 14.37 10.01
C GLU A 132 24.74 13.39 9.95
N PHE A 133 24.31 13.06 8.73
CA PHE A 133 23.27 12.05 8.51
C PHE A 133 23.69 10.67 9.04
N CYS A 134 24.93 10.22 8.79
CA CYS A 134 25.45 8.96 9.27
C CYS A 134 25.54 8.92 10.80
N GLU A 135 26.01 9.98 11.45
CA GLU A 135 26.09 10.09 12.90
C GLU A 135 24.69 10.02 13.55
N GLU A 136 23.69 10.64 12.92
CA GLU A 136 22.32 10.61 13.40
C GLU A 136 21.65 9.25 13.14
N LEU A 137 21.91 8.64 11.99
CA LEU A 137 21.46 7.30 11.64
C LEU A 137 21.95 6.27 12.66
N ASP A 138 23.24 6.30 13.03
CA ASP A 138 23.79 5.38 14.02
C ASP A 138 23.06 5.47 15.37
N ARG A 139 22.82 6.71 15.86
CA ARG A 139 22.06 6.96 17.10
C ARG A 139 20.62 6.44 17.00
N LEU A 140 19.95 6.69 15.88
CA LEU A 140 18.57 6.25 15.63
C LEU A 140 18.48 4.73 15.60
N LEU A 141 19.39 4.07 14.87
CA LEU A 141 19.45 2.60 14.81
C LEU A 141 19.77 1.96 16.15
N MET A 142 20.60 2.57 16.98
CA MET A 142 20.84 2.11 18.38
C MET A 142 19.51 2.13 19.17
N THR A 143 18.75 3.20 19.07
CA THR A 143 17.45 3.31 19.77
C THR A 143 16.44 2.26 19.30
N ILE A 144 16.41 1.98 18.01
CA ILE A 144 15.53 0.94 17.43
C ILE A 144 15.97 -0.46 17.89
N SER A 145 17.27 -0.75 17.88
CA SER A 145 17.84 -2.08 18.16
C SER A 145 17.57 -2.55 19.59
N VAL A 146 17.48 -1.64 20.56
CA VAL A 146 17.16 -1.97 21.97
C VAL A 146 15.85 -2.74 22.10
N ASN A 147 14.88 -2.48 21.23
CA ASN A 147 13.55 -3.10 21.31
C ASN A 147 13.49 -4.53 20.75
N ASN A 148 14.55 -5.02 20.11
CA ASN A 148 14.61 -6.35 19.46
C ASN A 148 13.33 -6.67 18.63
N LYS A 149 12.83 -5.68 17.89
CA LYS A 149 11.68 -5.80 16.98
C LYS A 149 12.16 -5.91 15.55
N LEU A 150 11.37 -6.58 14.71
CA LEU A 150 11.57 -6.46 13.28
C LEU A 150 11.41 -4.99 12.89
N CYS A 151 12.38 -4.49 12.12
CA CYS A 151 12.38 -3.13 11.64
C CYS A 151 12.63 -3.11 10.13
N VAL A 152 11.81 -2.35 9.41
CA VAL A 152 11.94 -2.13 7.97
C VAL A 152 12.08 -0.65 7.71
N LEU A 153 13.19 -0.26 7.12
CA LEU A 153 13.51 1.11 6.74
C LEU A 153 13.56 1.19 5.22
N PHE A 154 12.83 2.10 4.64
CA PHE A 154 12.82 2.26 3.19
C PHE A 154 12.69 3.72 2.79
N GLY A 155 13.12 4.03 1.58
CA GLY A 155 13.08 5.40 1.11
C GLY A 155 14.14 5.69 0.06
N ASP A 156 14.28 6.98 -0.25
CA ASP A 156 15.34 7.51 -1.09
C ASP A 156 16.48 8.06 -0.21
N TRP A 157 17.58 7.32 -0.21
CA TRP A 157 18.76 7.63 0.59
C TRP A 157 19.68 8.65 -0.09
N ASN A 158 19.50 8.86 -1.40
CA ASN A 158 20.39 9.70 -2.23
C ASN A 158 21.90 9.36 -2.05
N LEU A 159 22.19 8.09 -1.75
CA LEU A 159 23.51 7.49 -1.67
C LEU A 159 23.52 6.29 -2.62
N ASP A 160 24.39 6.33 -3.64
CA ASP A 160 24.46 5.26 -4.63
C ASP A 160 25.12 4.01 -4.05
N VAL A 161 24.29 3.10 -3.55
CA VAL A 161 24.73 1.86 -2.90
C VAL A 161 25.62 0.99 -3.82
N MET A 162 25.51 1.14 -5.14
CA MET A 162 26.37 0.43 -6.10
C MET A 162 27.80 0.96 -6.13
N LYS A 163 28.09 2.12 -5.53
CA LYS A 163 29.41 2.73 -5.50
C LYS A 163 30.08 2.66 -4.14
N HIS A 164 29.69 1.72 -3.28
CA HIS A 164 30.23 1.58 -1.93
C HIS A 164 31.75 1.35 -1.91
N ASP A 165 32.32 0.75 -2.96
CA ASP A 165 33.76 0.51 -3.13
C ASP A 165 34.57 1.76 -3.54
N ARG A 166 33.90 2.84 -3.99
CA ARG A 166 34.51 4.04 -4.54
C ARG A 166 34.18 5.31 -3.78
N HIS A 167 33.06 5.32 -3.06
CA HIS A 167 32.59 6.47 -2.30
C HIS A 167 32.62 6.17 -0.81
N SER A 168 33.56 6.79 -0.10
CA SER A 168 33.75 6.60 1.35
C SER A 168 32.47 6.87 2.16
N SER A 169 31.69 7.90 1.78
CA SER A 169 30.44 8.22 2.46
C SER A 169 29.38 7.13 2.28
N THR A 170 29.35 6.47 1.12
CA THR A 170 28.44 5.34 0.88
C THR A 170 28.91 4.10 1.64
N ALA A 171 30.21 3.87 1.72
CA ALA A 171 30.78 2.81 2.53
C ALA A 171 30.44 3.00 4.01
N GLU A 172 30.68 4.19 4.56
CA GLU A 172 30.36 4.55 5.95
C GLU A 172 28.85 4.32 6.26
N PHE A 173 27.96 4.76 5.38
CA PHE A 173 26.52 4.52 5.50
C PHE A 173 26.20 3.03 5.60
N LEU A 174 26.76 2.20 4.71
CA LEU A 174 26.51 0.76 4.71
C LEU A 174 27.14 0.06 5.92
N ASP A 175 28.33 0.49 6.35
CA ASP A 175 28.99 -0.05 7.55
C ASP A 175 28.14 0.19 8.79
N ILE A 176 27.51 1.36 8.92
CA ILE A 176 26.56 1.66 10.00
C ILE A 176 25.37 0.72 9.92
N MET A 177 24.75 0.58 8.74
CA MET A 177 23.60 -0.30 8.55
C MET A 177 23.94 -1.75 8.90
N TYR A 178 25.05 -2.29 8.40
CA TYR A 178 25.48 -3.65 8.68
C TYR A 178 25.87 -3.87 10.14
N SER A 179 26.49 -2.88 10.78
CA SER A 179 26.83 -2.97 12.22
C SER A 179 25.60 -3.12 13.12
N LYS A 180 24.43 -2.69 12.65
CA LYS A 180 23.14 -2.82 13.32
C LYS A 180 22.25 -3.91 12.69
N MET A 181 22.85 -4.79 11.90
CA MET A 181 22.19 -5.92 11.22
C MET A 181 21.12 -5.51 10.21
N PHE A 182 21.19 -4.32 9.64
CA PHE A 182 20.29 -3.90 8.56
C PHE A 182 20.88 -4.25 7.21
N PHE A 183 20.15 -5.02 6.41
CA PHE A 183 20.56 -5.51 5.10
C PHE A 183 19.71 -4.92 3.99
N PRO A 184 20.31 -4.44 2.88
CA PRO A 184 19.59 -3.93 1.73
C PRO A 184 18.89 -5.06 0.97
N LEU A 185 17.65 -4.84 0.55
CA LEU A 185 16.89 -5.82 -0.22
C LEU A 185 16.86 -5.51 -1.72
N ILE A 186 17.19 -4.29 -2.12
CA ILE A 186 17.23 -3.88 -3.52
C ILE A 186 18.67 -3.84 -3.99
N THR A 187 18.92 -4.53 -5.11
CA THR A 187 20.27 -4.68 -5.71
C THR A 187 20.35 -4.19 -7.16
N ARG A 188 19.27 -3.58 -7.66
CA ARG A 188 19.20 -3.05 -9.02
C ARG A 188 19.04 -1.54 -9.00
N PRO A 189 19.56 -0.83 -10.00
CA PRO A 189 19.39 0.62 -10.11
C PRO A 189 17.92 1.03 -10.02
N THR A 190 17.66 2.10 -9.28
CA THR A 190 16.34 2.69 -9.12
C THR A 190 16.18 4.01 -9.86
N ARG A 191 17.29 4.64 -10.24
CA ARG A 191 17.29 5.82 -11.10
C ARG A 191 18.17 5.57 -12.32
N VAL A 192 17.54 5.59 -13.50
CA VAL A 192 18.20 5.29 -14.76
C VAL A 192 17.98 6.45 -15.73
N THR A 193 19.07 6.97 -16.28
CA THR A 193 19.08 7.99 -17.32
C THR A 193 19.79 7.45 -18.57
N SER A 194 19.88 8.23 -19.63
CA SER A 194 20.67 7.86 -20.83
C SER A 194 22.16 7.65 -20.55
N HIS A 195 22.69 8.15 -19.42
CA HIS A 195 24.12 8.16 -19.13
C HIS A 195 24.48 7.50 -17.79
N THR A 196 23.53 7.32 -16.88
CA THR A 196 23.80 6.84 -15.53
C THR A 196 22.73 5.85 -15.07
N ALA A 197 23.17 4.91 -14.24
CA ALA A 197 22.28 4.02 -13.51
C ALA A 197 22.75 3.99 -12.04
N THR A 198 21.90 4.41 -11.11
CA THR A 198 22.21 4.56 -9.68
C THR A 198 21.16 3.88 -8.83
N LEU A 199 21.57 3.33 -7.70
CA LEU A 199 20.73 2.69 -6.70
C LEU A 199 20.58 3.63 -5.49
N LEU A 200 19.57 4.49 -5.54
CA LEU A 200 19.31 5.54 -4.54
C LEU A 200 18.19 5.15 -3.58
N ASP A 201 17.18 4.45 -4.09
CA ASP A 201 16.04 3.97 -3.31
C ASP A 201 16.30 2.55 -2.84
N ASN A 202 16.12 2.29 -1.57
CA ASN A 202 16.34 0.95 -1.02
C ASN A 202 15.40 0.65 0.15
N ILE A 203 15.25 -0.64 0.44
CA ILE A 203 14.55 -1.20 1.59
C ILE A 203 15.58 -1.97 2.40
N PHE A 204 15.74 -1.58 3.66
CA PHE A 204 16.62 -2.27 4.62
C PHE A 204 15.80 -2.97 5.67
N ILE A 205 16.25 -4.17 6.06
CA ILE A 205 15.59 -5.00 7.07
C ILE A 205 16.62 -5.54 8.05
N ASN A 206 16.27 -5.61 9.33
CA ASN A 206 17.15 -6.12 10.37
C ASN A 206 17.03 -7.64 10.63
N SER A 207 16.23 -8.36 9.84
CA SER A 207 16.13 -9.82 9.88
C SER A 207 15.80 -10.37 8.50
N LEU A 208 16.67 -11.19 7.95
CA LEU A 208 16.46 -11.84 6.64
C LEU A 208 15.53 -13.05 6.71
N ASP A 209 15.24 -13.58 7.91
CA ASP A 209 14.36 -14.73 8.08
C ASP A 209 12.94 -14.46 7.61
N SER A 210 12.52 -13.18 7.66
CA SER A 210 11.21 -12.74 7.20
C SER A 210 11.18 -12.41 5.69
N PHE A 211 12.32 -12.40 5.01
CA PHE A 211 12.40 -12.02 3.61
C PHE A 211 11.77 -13.07 2.68
N CYS A 212 10.90 -12.65 1.77
CA CYS A 212 10.33 -13.50 0.73
C CYS A 212 10.80 -13.09 -0.66
N ALA A 213 10.57 -11.84 -1.02
CA ALA A 213 10.93 -11.31 -2.32
C ALA A 213 11.02 -9.79 -2.31
N SER A 214 11.86 -9.23 -3.16
CA SER A 214 11.96 -7.79 -3.40
C SER A 214 12.26 -7.52 -4.87
N GLY A 215 12.08 -6.28 -5.30
CA GLY A 215 12.42 -5.90 -6.65
C GLY A 215 12.12 -4.45 -6.98
N VAL A 216 12.35 -4.12 -8.25
CA VAL A 216 12.11 -2.82 -8.85
C VAL A 216 10.98 -2.94 -9.85
N LEU A 217 10.08 -1.96 -9.88
CA LEU A 217 8.99 -1.87 -10.86
C LEU A 217 9.34 -0.85 -11.94
N PHE A 218 8.95 -1.14 -13.17
CA PHE A 218 9.01 -0.14 -14.23
C PHE A 218 7.76 0.72 -14.18
N SER A 219 7.97 2.04 -14.07
CA SER A 219 6.90 3.04 -14.01
C SER A 219 7.42 4.36 -14.58
N ASP A 220 6.51 5.14 -15.11
CA ASP A 220 6.72 6.52 -15.57
C ASP A 220 6.22 7.56 -14.55
N ALA A 221 5.94 7.12 -13.32
CA ALA A 221 5.44 8.01 -12.27
C ALA A 221 6.44 9.12 -11.91
N SER A 222 7.74 8.81 -11.95
CA SER A 222 8.84 9.78 -11.81
C SER A 222 10.10 9.28 -12.51
N ASP A 223 11.23 9.98 -12.34
CA ASP A 223 12.55 9.51 -12.78
C ASP A 223 13.18 8.46 -11.83
N HIS A 224 12.50 8.12 -10.75
CA HIS A 224 12.83 7.02 -9.86
C HIS A 224 11.90 5.84 -10.10
N LEU A 225 12.47 4.64 -10.16
CA LEU A 225 11.71 3.39 -10.29
C LEU A 225 11.22 2.92 -8.91
N PRO A 226 9.93 2.60 -8.76
CA PRO A 226 9.41 2.10 -7.50
C PRO A 226 10.07 0.81 -7.06
N VAL A 227 10.27 0.64 -5.76
CA VAL A 227 10.81 -0.58 -5.16
C VAL A 227 9.80 -1.24 -4.24
N PHE A 228 9.81 -2.56 -4.16
CA PHE A 228 8.88 -3.30 -3.33
C PHE A 228 9.55 -4.45 -2.59
N THR A 229 8.91 -4.88 -1.50
CA THR A 229 9.28 -6.12 -0.79
C THR A 229 8.05 -6.84 -0.25
N PHE A 230 8.18 -8.17 -0.14
CA PHE A 230 7.25 -9.06 0.54
C PHE A 230 7.99 -9.75 1.69
N LEU A 231 7.37 -9.73 2.87
CA LEU A 231 7.90 -10.34 4.08
C LEU A 231 6.92 -11.39 4.59
N SER A 232 7.42 -12.54 5.08
CA SER A 232 6.61 -13.66 5.60
C SER A 232 5.95 -13.36 6.96
N GLU A 233 5.79 -12.10 7.27
CA GLU A 233 5.19 -11.63 8.50
C GLU A 233 3.66 -11.71 8.43
N LYS A 234 3.06 -12.57 9.26
CA LYS A 234 1.61 -12.68 9.33
C LYS A 234 1.02 -11.38 9.88
N MET A 235 0.25 -10.73 9.07
CA MET A 235 -0.56 -9.60 9.50
C MET A 235 -1.89 -10.14 10.02
N ASN A 236 -2.24 -9.77 11.25
CA ASN A 236 -3.58 -10.03 11.77
C ASN A 236 -4.55 -9.06 11.08
N VAL A 237 -4.95 -9.41 9.88
CA VAL A 237 -6.14 -8.80 9.29
C VAL A 237 -7.31 -9.40 10.07
N GLU A 238 -7.96 -8.60 10.92
CA GLU A 238 -9.25 -9.03 11.47
C GLU A 238 -10.12 -9.40 10.28
N ASP A 239 -10.71 -10.61 10.32
CA ASP A 239 -11.78 -11.00 9.40
C ASP A 239 -12.96 -10.03 9.62
N LYS A 240 -12.81 -8.79 9.14
CA LYS A 240 -13.93 -7.85 9.10
C LYS A 240 -14.94 -8.49 8.18
N LYS A 241 -15.98 -9.05 8.80
CA LYS A 241 -17.14 -9.53 8.08
C LYS A 241 -17.60 -8.40 7.17
N THR A 242 -17.34 -8.52 5.88
CA THR A 242 -17.67 -7.46 4.92
C THR A 242 -19.18 -7.31 4.91
N ARG A 243 -19.67 -6.16 5.35
CA ARG A 243 -21.11 -5.83 5.24
C ARG A 243 -21.34 -5.37 3.81
N ILE A 244 -21.88 -6.26 2.99
CA ILE A 244 -22.30 -5.92 1.64
C ILE A 244 -23.75 -5.42 1.69
N THR A 245 -23.98 -4.26 1.12
CA THR A 245 -25.33 -3.75 0.87
C THR A 245 -25.72 -4.10 -0.55
N TYR A 246 -26.87 -4.72 -0.71
CA TYR A 246 -27.43 -5.04 -2.02
C TYR A 246 -28.93 -4.81 -2.06
N ARG A 247 -29.47 -4.70 -3.27
CA ARG A 247 -30.90 -4.67 -3.50
C ARG A 247 -31.32 -5.93 -4.23
N GLU A 248 -32.26 -6.66 -3.66
CA GLU A 248 -32.74 -7.90 -4.27
C GLU A 248 -33.67 -7.59 -5.47
N LYS A 249 -33.15 -7.80 -6.66
CA LYS A 249 -33.89 -7.61 -7.93
C LYS A 249 -34.45 -8.95 -8.42
N SER A 250 -35.24 -9.64 -7.55
CA SER A 250 -35.94 -10.86 -7.93
C SER A 250 -37.03 -10.59 -8.98
N ALA A 251 -37.43 -11.62 -9.71
CA ALA A 251 -38.51 -11.52 -10.69
C ALA A 251 -39.81 -10.96 -10.07
N ILE A 252 -40.11 -11.35 -8.83
CA ILE A 252 -41.27 -10.88 -8.06
C ILE A 252 -41.15 -9.39 -7.76
N ASN A 253 -40.00 -8.95 -7.28
CA ASN A 253 -39.78 -7.52 -6.99
C ASN A 253 -39.79 -6.66 -8.26
N MET A 254 -39.30 -7.19 -9.37
CA MET A 254 -39.37 -6.54 -10.67
C MET A 254 -40.80 -6.41 -11.18
N ALA A 255 -41.61 -7.46 -11.04
CA ALA A 255 -43.02 -7.41 -11.41
C ALA A 255 -43.77 -6.37 -10.55
N ARG A 256 -43.55 -6.40 -9.22
CA ARG A 256 -44.13 -5.41 -8.30
C ARG A 256 -43.73 -3.96 -8.66
N PHE A 257 -42.47 -3.76 -9.03
CA PHE A 257 -41.98 -2.44 -9.43
C PHE A 257 -42.67 -1.94 -10.71
N ARG A 258 -42.82 -2.77 -11.74
CA ARG A 258 -43.51 -2.44 -12.95
C ARG A 258 -44.98 -2.06 -12.66
N THR A 259 -45.67 -2.86 -11.86
CA THR A 259 -47.08 -2.59 -11.49
C THR A 259 -47.20 -1.27 -10.74
N LYS A 260 -46.31 -1.00 -9.78
CA LYS A 260 -46.34 0.25 -9.02
C LYS A 260 -46.05 1.49 -9.90
N LEU A 261 -45.11 1.38 -10.83
CA LEU A 261 -44.84 2.47 -11.78
C LEU A 261 -46.06 2.74 -12.71
N GLN A 262 -46.74 1.69 -13.15
CA GLN A 262 -47.95 1.85 -14.00
C GLN A 262 -49.13 2.46 -13.22
N GLN A 263 -49.23 2.18 -11.93
CA GLN A 263 -50.30 2.69 -11.06
C GLN A 263 -49.97 4.05 -10.43
N HIS A 264 -48.75 4.54 -10.60
CA HIS A 264 -48.33 5.81 -10.01
C HIS A 264 -48.95 6.97 -10.79
N SER A 265 -49.61 7.90 -10.09
CA SER A 265 -50.07 9.16 -10.71
C SER A 265 -48.88 10.08 -10.92
N TRP A 266 -48.61 10.42 -12.17
CA TRP A 266 -47.54 11.31 -12.59
C TRP A 266 -48.00 12.79 -12.73
N GLU A 267 -49.20 13.12 -12.25
CA GLU A 267 -49.80 14.47 -12.39
C GLU A 267 -49.02 15.56 -11.64
N ASN A 268 -48.38 15.17 -10.51
CA ASN A 268 -47.63 16.12 -9.68
C ASN A 268 -46.21 16.41 -10.17
N ILE A 269 -45.85 15.94 -11.38
CA ILE A 269 -44.52 16.17 -11.96
C ILE A 269 -44.48 17.46 -12.77
N SER A 270 -45.64 17.94 -13.25
CA SER A 270 -45.74 19.15 -14.08
C SER A 270 -45.36 20.38 -13.24
N ASP A 271 -44.40 21.14 -13.75
CA ASP A 271 -43.97 22.44 -13.23
C ASP A 271 -43.45 23.28 -14.42
N ASP A 272 -43.51 24.58 -14.28
CA ASP A 272 -43.01 25.49 -15.33
C ASP A 272 -41.50 25.50 -15.44
N ASN A 273 -40.80 25.05 -14.39
CA ASN A 273 -39.35 24.95 -14.34
C ASN A 273 -38.88 23.50 -14.62
N PRO A 274 -38.13 23.28 -15.72
CA PRO A 274 -37.62 21.93 -16.06
C PRO A 274 -36.81 21.25 -14.96
N CYS A 275 -36.08 22.01 -14.12
CA CYS A 275 -35.31 21.47 -12.99
C CYS A 275 -36.27 20.91 -11.92
N ASN A 276 -37.40 21.56 -11.67
CA ASN A 276 -38.41 21.07 -10.72
C ASN A 276 -39.10 19.81 -11.25
N VAL A 277 -39.43 19.79 -12.54
CA VAL A 277 -40.01 18.60 -13.21
C VAL A 277 -39.10 17.39 -13.03
N TYR A 278 -37.79 17.55 -13.27
CA TYR A 278 -36.82 16.47 -13.10
C TYR A 278 -36.70 16.03 -11.65
N SER A 279 -36.63 16.98 -10.71
CA SER A 279 -36.51 16.68 -9.28
C SER A 279 -37.75 15.93 -8.76
N ASN A 280 -38.95 16.38 -9.12
CA ASN A 280 -40.23 15.76 -8.75
C ASN A 280 -40.32 14.33 -9.34
N PHE A 281 -39.92 14.14 -10.60
CA PHE A 281 -39.82 12.81 -11.21
C PHE A 281 -38.86 11.91 -10.48
N LEU A 282 -37.65 12.40 -10.19
CA LEU A 282 -36.60 11.61 -9.53
C LEU A 282 -37.03 11.20 -8.13
N GLU A 283 -37.67 12.06 -7.37
CA GLU A 283 -38.20 11.78 -6.05
C GLU A 283 -39.29 10.70 -6.10
N ALA A 284 -40.31 10.87 -6.97
CA ALA A 284 -41.37 9.90 -7.16
C ALA A 284 -40.86 8.52 -7.59
N PHE A 285 -39.98 8.51 -8.62
CA PHE A 285 -39.36 7.28 -9.12
C PHE A 285 -38.52 6.58 -8.01
N SER A 286 -37.68 7.36 -7.31
CA SER A 286 -36.82 6.85 -6.24
C SER A 286 -37.62 6.28 -5.06
N SER A 287 -38.76 6.89 -4.73
CA SER A 287 -39.70 6.40 -3.73
C SER A 287 -40.23 5.01 -4.10
N VAL A 288 -40.76 4.86 -5.32
CA VAL A 288 -41.24 3.56 -5.82
C VAL A 288 -40.14 2.53 -5.89
N TYR A 289 -38.94 2.93 -6.39
CA TYR A 289 -37.77 2.06 -6.50
C TYR A 289 -37.30 1.56 -5.13
N ASN A 290 -37.14 2.45 -4.15
CA ASN A 290 -36.70 2.09 -2.80
C ASN A 290 -37.70 1.19 -2.08
N ASN A 291 -38.98 1.38 -2.32
CA ASN A 291 -40.04 0.53 -1.77
C ASN A 291 -40.01 -0.90 -2.34
N CYS A 292 -39.74 -1.04 -3.65
CA CYS A 292 -39.70 -2.34 -4.30
C CYS A 292 -38.36 -3.06 -4.13
N PHE A 293 -37.27 -2.32 -3.97
CA PHE A 293 -35.93 -2.84 -3.82
C PHE A 293 -35.25 -2.27 -2.55
N PRO A 294 -35.72 -2.60 -1.36
CA PRO A 294 -35.11 -2.11 -0.13
C PRO A 294 -33.67 -2.58 -0.04
N ILE A 295 -32.81 -1.73 0.52
CA ILE A 295 -31.40 -2.07 0.78
C ILE A 295 -31.33 -3.13 1.84
N LYS A 296 -30.78 -4.30 1.51
CA LYS A 296 -30.47 -5.38 2.46
C LYS A 296 -28.98 -5.34 2.82
N LYS A 297 -28.68 -5.48 4.09
CA LYS A 297 -27.30 -5.62 4.58
C LYS A 297 -27.04 -7.09 4.89
N VAL A 298 -26.05 -7.67 4.24
CA VAL A 298 -25.60 -9.05 4.51
C VAL A 298 -24.17 -8.99 4.98
N THR A 299 -23.91 -9.71 6.06
CA THR A 299 -22.55 -9.92 6.55
C THR A 299 -22.05 -11.22 5.91
N THR A 300 -21.19 -11.10 4.91
CA THR A 300 -20.56 -12.27 4.29
C THR A 300 -19.21 -12.54 4.95
N LYS A 301 -18.89 -13.82 5.23
CA LYS A 301 -17.50 -14.21 5.36
C LYS A 301 -16.85 -13.91 4.00
N LYS A 302 -15.61 -13.39 4.00
CA LYS A 302 -14.85 -13.11 2.78
C LYS A 302 -14.85 -14.35 1.87
N THR A 303 -15.83 -14.45 0.99
CA THR A 303 -15.81 -15.41 -0.10
C THR A 303 -15.05 -14.72 -1.22
N VAL A 304 -14.00 -15.34 -1.71
CA VAL A 304 -13.30 -14.95 -2.93
C VAL A 304 -14.39 -14.60 -3.95
N ILE A 305 -14.39 -13.35 -4.42
CA ILE A 305 -15.30 -12.91 -5.48
C ILE A 305 -14.87 -13.68 -6.73
N MET A 306 -15.53 -14.81 -6.95
CA MET A 306 -15.34 -15.55 -8.18
C MET A 306 -15.82 -14.70 -9.33
N LYS A 307 -14.93 -14.38 -10.25
CA LYS A 307 -15.28 -13.67 -11.47
C LYS A 307 -16.38 -14.46 -12.18
N PRO A 308 -17.44 -13.81 -12.73
CA PRO A 308 -18.63 -14.50 -13.26
C PRO A 308 -18.35 -15.55 -14.36
N TRP A 309 -17.18 -15.46 -15.01
CA TRP A 309 -16.72 -16.39 -16.05
C TRP A 309 -15.89 -17.57 -15.52
N LEU A 310 -15.54 -17.61 -14.23
CA LEU A 310 -14.85 -18.73 -13.61
C LEU A 310 -15.87 -19.82 -13.22
N THR A 311 -16.02 -20.83 -14.08
CA THR A 311 -16.86 -21.99 -13.80
C THR A 311 -16.18 -22.92 -12.80
N LYS A 312 -16.98 -23.70 -12.05
CA LYS A 312 -16.45 -24.72 -11.12
C LYS A 312 -15.55 -25.75 -11.81
N GLY A 313 -15.70 -25.96 -13.11
CA GLY A 313 -14.83 -26.83 -13.93
C GLY A 313 -13.44 -26.25 -14.09
N LEU A 314 -13.32 -24.98 -14.49
CA LEU A 314 -12.04 -24.28 -14.64
C LEU A 314 -11.23 -24.17 -13.33
N LEU A 315 -11.92 -24.18 -12.18
CA LEU A 315 -11.26 -24.17 -10.87
C LEU A 315 -10.72 -25.55 -10.47
N ARG A 316 -11.27 -26.66 -11.01
CA ARG A 316 -10.80 -28.00 -10.71
C ARG A 316 -9.61 -28.43 -11.58
N GLU A 317 -9.45 -27.87 -12.75
CA GLU A 317 -8.34 -28.23 -13.68
C GLU A 317 -6.99 -27.62 -13.29
N ASN A 318 -6.95 -26.63 -12.39
CA ASN A 318 -5.71 -25.94 -11.97
C ASN A 318 -5.17 -26.34 -10.59
N VAL A 319 -5.56 -27.49 -10.04
CA VAL A 319 -4.93 -28.03 -8.83
C VAL A 319 -3.99 -29.17 -9.25
N PRO A 320 -2.66 -28.99 -9.25
CA PRO A 320 -1.73 -30.11 -9.40
C PRO A 320 -1.89 -31.02 -8.16
N GLU A 321 -2.40 -32.22 -8.33
CA GLU A 321 -2.35 -33.24 -7.29
C GLU A 321 -0.90 -33.70 -7.07
N TYR A 322 -0.18 -33.02 -6.19
CA TYR A 322 0.99 -33.59 -5.55
C TYR A 322 0.55 -34.45 -4.35
N ARG A 323 0.10 -35.67 -4.60
CA ARG A 323 0.05 -36.70 -3.59
C ARG A 323 1.47 -37.17 -3.29
N VAL A 324 2.04 -36.68 -2.20
CA VAL A 324 3.21 -37.33 -1.58
C VAL A 324 2.75 -38.64 -1.00
N LYS A 325 3.08 -39.74 -1.66
CA LYS A 325 2.99 -41.10 -1.11
C LYS A 325 4.01 -41.17 0.04
N SER A 326 3.54 -41.16 1.26
CA SER A 326 4.36 -41.56 2.42
C SER A 326 4.66 -43.06 2.28
N GLN A 327 5.85 -43.40 1.85
CA GLN A 327 6.39 -44.76 2.02
C GLN A 327 6.68 -44.94 3.50
N LYS A 328 5.88 -45.80 4.13
CA LYS A 328 6.23 -46.41 5.44
C LYS A 328 7.46 -47.29 5.18
N CYS A 329 8.60 -46.92 5.74
CA CYS A 329 9.75 -47.79 5.86
C CYS A 329 9.42 -48.81 6.95
N GLY A 330 9.16 -50.03 6.59
CA GLY A 330 9.02 -51.15 7.50
C GLY A 330 10.39 -51.54 8.04
N THR A 331 10.38 -51.86 9.29
CA THR A 331 11.44 -52.47 10.12
C THR A 331 12.12 -53.67 9.43
N CYS A 332 13.44 -53.68 9.36
CA CYS A 332 14.37 -54.74 9.73
C CYS A 332 15.69 -54.10 10.10
#